data_68ef672ef6bd5d015d4264ace354ff5b
#
_entry.id   68ef672ef6bd5d015d4264ace354ff5b
#
_cell.length_a   1.000
_cell.length_b   1.000
_cell.length_c   1.000
_cell.angle_alpha   90.00
_cell.angle_beta   90.00
_cell.angle_gamma   90.00
#
_symmetry.space_group_name_H-M   'P 1'
#
loop_
_entity.id
_entity.type
_entity.pdbx_description
1 polymer ?
#
loop_
_entity_poly.entity_id
_entity_poly.type
_entity_poly.pdbx_seq_one_letter_code
_entity_poly.pdbx_strand_id
1 'polypeptide(L)'
;MPNGELTSIDLFAGCGGLSLGLHQAGWKGLFAIERDPMAFDTLQSNLVGESAPYDAYPYWPDWVSKAPHDIDEFLSRPEHRDGLRGLREAVTLVAGGPPCQGFSAGGARNGADERNHLVHRLLEVVELVRPKVALVENVEGITRPFQSRPRDGARDSVAAEVVQALKDLGYKGAFGIADASQFGVPQVRRRAIIVGVRDDVDAAPEDFFRHLHDIRTEHLRKHGLPEDRP
;
A
#
# COMPACT_ATOMS: atom_id res chain seq x y z
N MET A 1 0.30 -8.52 -20.71
CA MET A 1 -0.87 -8.18 -19.84
C MET A 1 -1.99 -7.70 -20.76
N PRO A 2 -3.26 -8.07 -20.52
CA PRO A 2 -4.38 -7.59 -21.31
C PRO A 2 -4.50 -6.05 -21.20
N ASN A 3 -4.72 -5.38 -22.32
CA ASN A 3 -4.87 -3.94 -22.39
C ASN A 3 -6.12 -3.50 -21.61
N GLY A 4 -5.97 -2.62 -20.64
CA GLY A 4 -7.06 -1.98 -19.91
C GLY A 4 -7.41 -2.61 -18.55
N GLU A 5 -6.78 -3.69 -18.12
CA GLU A 5 -6.99 -4.25 -16.79
C GLU A 5 -6.27 -3.44 -15.71
N LEU A 6 -6.92 -3.32 -14.55
CA LEU A 6 -6.33 -2.75 -13.35
C LEU A 6 -5.44 -3.80 -12.67
N THR A 7 -4.14 -3.59 -12.72
CA THR A 7 -3.15 -4.54 -12.18
C THR A 7 -2.48 -3.99 -10.93
N SER A 8 -2.14 -4.89 -9.98
CA SER A 8 -1.51 -4.49 -8.72
C SER A 8 -0.35 -5.39 -8.29
N ILE A 9 0.59 -4.81 -7.57
CA ILE A 9 1.61 -5.49 -6.77
C ILE A 9 1.34 -5.10 -5.31
N ASP A 10 1.31 -6.09 -4.41
CA ASP A 10 1.08 -5.87 -2.98
C ASP A 10 2.34 -6.22 -2.18
N LEU A 11 2.91 -5.23 -1.50
CA LEU A 11 4.11 -5.35 -0.69
C LEU A 11 3.75 -5.35 0.79
N PHE A 12 4.41 -6.20 1.58
CA PHE A 12 4.06 -6.39 3.00
C PHE A 12 2.61 -6.85 3.17
N ALA A 13 2.21 -7.80 2.32
CA ALA A 13 0.81 -8.15 2.09
C ALA A 13 0.13 -8.81 3.31
N GLY A 14 0.90 -9.31 4.29
CA GLY A 14 0.36 -10.05 5.43
C GLY A 14 -0.46 -11.25 4.99
N CYS A 15 -1.62 -11.44 5.59
CA CYS A 15 -2.58 -12.48 5.20
C CYS A 15 -3.39 -12.14 3.93
N GLY A 16 -3.06 -11.06 3.20
CA GLY A 16 -3.71 -10.69 1.95
C GLY A 16 -4.98 -9.84 2.09
N GLY A 17 -5.16 -9.12 3.19
CA GLY A 17 -6.37 -8.31 3.40
C GLY A 17 -6.53 -7.18 2.38
N LEU A 18 -5.47 -6.45 2.05
CA LEU A 18 -5.48 -5.42 1.01
C LEU A 18 -5.70 -6.04 -0.37
N SER A 19 -4.98 -7.13 -0.67
CA SER A 19 -5.11 -7.90 -1.91
C SER A 19 -6.54 -8.39 -2.16
N LEU A 20 -7.23 -8.90 -1.12
CA LEU A 20 -8.62 -9.33 -1.21
C LEU A 20 -9.54 -8.15 -1.53
N GLY A 21 -9.35 -7.02 -0.86
CA GLY A 21 -10.12 -5.80 -1.14
C GLY A 21 -9.93 -5.30 -2.57
N LEU A 22 -8.71 -5.29 -3.07
CA LEU A 22 -8.39 -4.96 -4.46
C LEU A 22 -9.05 -5.94 -5.43
N HIS A 23 -8.95 -7.25 -5.17
CA HIS A 23 -9.60 -8.27 -6.01
C HIS A 23 -11.12 -8.07 -6.08
N GLN A 24 -11.79 -7.84 -4.94
CA GLN A 24 -13.23 -7.57 -4.88
C GLN A 24 -13.63 -6.28 -5.63
N ALA A 25 -12.71 -5.32 -5.74
CA ALA A 25 -12.85 -4.11 -6.54
C ALA A 25 -12.48 -4.30 -8.03
N GLY A 26 -12.23 -5.54 -8.48
CA GLY A 26 -11.95 -5.88 -9.87
C GLY A 26 -10.48 -5.79 -10.29
N TRP A 27 -9.56 -5.58 -9.36
CA TRP A 27 -8.12 -5.56 -9.64
C TRP A 27 -7.57 -6.98 -9.82
N LYS A 28 -6.50 -7.09 -10.61
CA LYS A 28 -5.76 -8.33 -10.83
C LYS A 28 -4.36 -8.19 -10.26
N GLY A 29 -4.03 -9.00 -9.26
CA GLY A 29 -2.70 -9.05 -8.68
C GLY A 29 -1.70 -9.68 -9.64
N LEU A 30 -0.49 -9.16 -9.65
CA LEU A 30 0.65 -9.77 -10.32
C LEU A 30 1.39 -10.69 -9.33
N PHE A 31 1.81 -10.13 -8.20
CA PHE A 31 2.41 -10.90 -7.09
C PHE A 31 2.29 -10.11 -5.79
N ALA A 32 2.56 -10.81 -4.68
CA ALA A 32 2.65 -10.24 -3.36
C ALA A 32 3.99 -10.59 -2.70
N ILE A 33 4.50 -9.68 -1.86
CA ILE A 33 5.67 -9.89 -1.02
C ILE A 33 5.25 -9.87 0.44
N GLU A 34 5.51 -10.96 1.13
CA GLU A 34 5.33 -11.13 2.57
C GLU A 34 6.42 -12.04 3.11
N ARG A 35 7.02 -11.66 4.23
CA ARG A 35 8.15 -12.41 4.81
C ARG A 35 7.73 -13.47 5.84
N ASP A 36 6.60 -13.25 6.52
CA ASP A 36 6.10 -14.18 7.52
C ASP A 36 5.49 -15.41 6.84
N PRO A 37 6.02 -16.63 7.10
CA PRO A 37 5.54 -17.83 6.44
C PRO A 37 4.05 -18.13 6.73
N MET A 38 3.58 -17.89 7.96
CA MET A 38 2.19 -18.21 8.33
C MET A 38 1.21 -17.22 7.67
N ALA A 39 1.60 -15.94 7.59
CA ALA A 39 0.82 -14.93 6.89
C ALA A 39 0.78 -15.23 5.39
N PHE A 40 1.92 -15.57 4.78
CA PHE A 40 2.01 -15.94 3.37
C PHE A 40 1.20 -17.21 3.05
N ASP A 41 1.25 -18.26 3.90
CA ASP A 41 0.46 -19.48 3.73
C ASP A 41 -1.05 -19.16 3.70
N THR A 42 -1.50 -18.24 4.57
CA THR A 42 -2.89 -17.78 4.58
C THR A 42 -3.24 -17.02 3.29
N LEU A 43 -2.38 -16.10 2.85
CA LEU A 43 -2.53 -15.39 1.59
C LEU A 43 -2.58 -16.39 0.40
N GLN A 44 -1.61 -17.30 0.34
CA GLN A 44 -1.53 -18.29 -0.74
C GLN A 44 -2.77 -19.18 -0.80
N SER A 45 -3.21 -19.72 0.34
CA SER A 45 -4.36 -20.63 0.40
C SER A 45 -5.66 -19.97 -0.03
N ASN A 46 -5.79 -18.65 0.14
CA ASN A 46 -7.04 -17.95 -0.15
C ASN A 46 -7.02 -17.22 -1.51
N LEU A 47 -5.86 -16.74 -1.95
CA LEU A 47 -5.79 -15.75 -3.03
C LEU A 47 -4.93 -16.18 -4.22
N VAL A 48 -4.13 -17.25 -4.12
CA VAL A 48 -3.15 -17.60 -5.16
C VAL A 48 -3.40 -18.98 -5.75
N GLY A 49 -3.74 -19.03 -7.04
CA GLY A 49 -3.90 -20.23 -7.81
C GLY A 49 -5.36 -20.65 -8.01
N GLU A 50 -5.58 -21.54 -8.99
CA GLU A 50 -6.92 -21.97 -9.46
C GLU A 50 -7.75 -22.67 -8.38
N SER A 51 -7.12 -23.26 -7.38
CA SER A 51 -7.80 -23.93 -6.25
C SER A 51 -8.12 -23.00 -5.08
N ALA A 52 -7.62 -21.75 -5.11
CA ALA A 52 -7.92 -20.77 -4.08
C ALA A 52 -9.38 -20.29 -4.20
N PRO A 53 -10.05 -19.97 -3.07
CA PRO A 53 -11.41 -19.39 -3.08
C PRO A 53 -11.53 -18.12 -3.94
N TYR A 54 -10.41 -17.35 -4.04
CA TYR A 54 -10.30 -16.14 -4.84
C TYR A 54 -9.03 -16.23 -5.70
N ASP A 55 -9.16 -16.19 -7.01
CA ASP A 55 -8.01 -16.08 -7.91
C ASP A 55 -7.62 -14.61 -8.07
N ALA A 56 -7.01 -14.07 -7.02
CA ALA A 56 -6.63 -12.66 -6.99
C ALA A 56 -5.33 -12.38 -7.77
N TYR A 57 -4.52 -13.41 -8.06
CA TYR A 57 -3.22 -13.31 -8.69
C TYR A 57 -3.09 -14.19 -9.94
N PRO A 58 -3.91 -13.95 -10.98
CA PRO A 58 -3.92 -14.78 -12.18
C PRO A 58 -2.67 -14.61 -13.05
N TYR A 59 -1.87 -13.58 -12.81
CA TYR A 59 -0.70 -13.20 -13.61
C TYR A 59 0.62 -13.30 -12.84
N TRP A 60 0.71 -14.22 -11.85
CA TRP A 60 1.93 -14.38 -11.05
C TRP A 60 3.12 -14.73 -11.96
N PRO A 61 4.17 -13.89 -11.99
CA PRO A 61 5.27 -14.11 -12.93
C PRO A 61 6.21 -15.23 -12.47
N ASP A 62 6.76 -15.98 -13.42
CA ASP A 62 7.64 -17.13 -13.14
C ASP A 62 8.94 -16.75 -12.41
N TRP A 63 9.38 -15.49 -12.51
CA TRP A 63 10.58 -15.01 -11.84
C TRP A 63 10.36 -14.66 -10.34
N VAL A 64 9.13 -14.71 -9.87
CA VAL A 64 8.81 -14.59 -8.43
C VAL A 64 8.30 -15.92 -7.92
N SER A 65 9.05 -16.59 -7.04
CA SER A 65 8.56 -17.83 -6.41
C SER A 65 7.33 -17.54 -5.54
N LYS A 66 6.36 -18.47 -5.53
CA LYS A 66 5.17 -18.42 -4.66
C LYS A 66 5.55 -18.91 -3.26
N ALA A 67 6.39 -18.11 -2.57
CA ALA A 67 6.96 -18.39 -1.26
C ALA A 67 7.12 -17.10 -0.46
N PRO A 68 7.32 -17.18 0.87
CA PRO A 68 7.65 -15.99 1.67
C PRO A 68 8.92 -15.31 1.18
N HIS A 69 8.91 -13.98 1.09
CA HIS A 69 10.06 -13.17 0.71
C HIS A 69 10.25 -12.01 1.68
N ASP A 70 11.46 -11.88 2.22
CA ASP A 70 11.92 -10.63 2.81
C ASP A 70 12.21 -9.62 1.70
N ILE A 71 11.76 -8.38 1.87
CA ILE A 71 11.87 -7.35 0.82
C ILE A 71 13.34 -6.96 0.53
N ASP A 72 14.22 -6.99 1.54
CA ASP A 72 15.64 -6.67 1.36
C ASP A 72 16.32 -7.77 0.56
N GLU A 73 16.08 -9.03 0.89
CA GLU A 73 16.59 -10.17 0.14
C GLU A 73 16.05 -10.18 -1.28
N PHE A 74 14.75 -9.90 -1.45
CA PHE A 74 14.10 -9.83 -2.76
C PHE A 74 14.77 -8.78 -3.65
N LEU A 75 14.97 -7.56 -3.14
CA LEU A 75 15.58 -6.46 -3.89
C LEU A 75 17.10 -6.61 -4.05
N SER A 76 17.77 -7.46 -3.26
CA SER A 76 19.20 -7.73 -3.42
C SER A 76 19.53 -8.60 -4.63
N ARG A 77 18.55 -9.34 -5.18
CA ARG A 77 18.72 -10.26 -6.30
C ARG A 77 18.57 -9.54 -7.63
N PRO A 78 19.59 -9.60 -8.51
CA PRO A 78 19.53 -8.95 -9.82
C PRO A 78 18.33 -9.38 -10.67
N GLU A 79 17.99 -10.68 -10.66
CA GLU A 79 16.86 -11.24 -11.42
C GLU A 79 15.52 -10.63 -11.01
N HIS A 80 15.30 -10.34 -9.72
CA HIS A 80 14.07 -9.69 -9.26
C HIS A 80 14.03 -8.21 -9.66
N ARG A 81 15.17 -7.51 -9.56
CA ARG A 81 15.24 -6.11 -10.01
C ARG A 81 15.01 -5.97 -11.51
N ASP A 82 15.54 -6.90 -12.30
CA ASP A 82 15.34 -6.92 -13.74
C ASP A 82 13.90 -7.28 -14.11
N GLY A 83 13.29 -8.22 -13.37
CA GLY A 83 11.86 -8.51 -13.47
C GLY A 83 10.99 -7.29 -13.17
N LEU A 84 11.27 -6.54 -12.07
CA LEU A 84 10.58 -5.29 -11.74
C LEU A 84 10.75 -4.23 -12.83
N ARG A 85 11.97 -4.06 -13.39
CA ARG A 85 12.22 -3.15 -14.53
C ARG A 85 11.43 -3.57 -15.78
N GLY A 86 11.29 -4.89 -16.00
CA GLY A 86 10.47 -5.42 -17.09
C GLY A 86 8.99 -5.09 -16.97
N LEU A 87 8.50 -4.77 -15.75
CA LEU A 87 7.14 -4.31 -15.48
C LEU A 87 6.97 -2.79 -15.55
N ARG A 88 8.03 -2.05 -15.90
CA ARG A 88 8.04 -0.58 -15.86
C ARG A 88 6.90 0.01 -16.70
N GLU A 89 6.11 0.88 -16.04
CA GLU A 89 4.94 1.59 -16.61
C GLU A 89 3.78 0.70 -17.07
N ALA A 90 3.91 -0.63 -16.88
CA ALA A 90 2.88 -1.59 -17.25
C ALA A 90 1.92 -1.93 -16.09
N VAL A 91 2.28 -1.57 -14.87
CA VAL A 91 1.49 -1.84 -13.66
C VAL A 91 0.65 -0.62 -13.30
N THR A 92 -0.61 -0.84 -12.92
CA THR A 92 -1.48 0.26 -12.50
C THR A 92 -1.17 0.70 -11.08
N LEU A 93 -0.99 -0.23 -10.13
CA LEU A 93 -0.83 0.07 -8.70
C LEU A 93 0.33 -0.73 -8.10
N VAL A 94 1.20 -0.05 -7.36
CA VAL A 94 2.02 -0.66 -6.31
C VAL A 94 1.46 -0.21 -4.97
N ALA A 95 0.99 -1.17 -4.17
CA ALA A 95 0.43 -0.92 -2.85
C ALA A 95 1.26 -1.63 -1.78
N GLY A 96 1.17 -1.17 -0.54
CA GLY A 96 1.77 -1.88 0.58
C GLY A 96 1.55 -1.24 1.92
N GLY A 97 1.60 -2.08 2.96
CA GLY A 97 1.51 -1.68 4.37
C GLY A 97 2.82 -1.97 5.11
N PRO A 98 3.92 -1.23 4.87
CA PRO A 98 5.18 -1.49 5.55
C PRO A 98 5.01 -1.36 7.07
N PRO A 99 5.50 -2.35 7.87
CA PRO A 99 5.33 -2.34 9.31
C PRO A 99 6.02 -1.13 9.95
N CYS A 100 5.29 -0.47 10.84
CA CYS A 100 5.70 0.75 11.52
C CYS A 100 5.96 0.46 13.01
N GLN A 101 7.11 -0.14 13.33
CA GLN A 101 7.43 -0.57 14.71
C GLN A 101 7.68 0.58 15.71
N GLY A 102 7.76 1.85 15.26
CA GLY A 102 8.08 3.00 16.11
C GLY A 102 6.98 4.02 16.34
N PHE A 103 5.86 3.92 15.64
CA PHE A 103 4.78 4.91 15.67
C PHE A 103 3.49 4.40 16.36
N SER A 104 3.48 3.15 16.85
CA SER A 104 2.44 2.70 17.76
C SER A 104 2.52 3.47 19.09
N ALA A 105 1.38 3.66 19.77
CA ALA A 105 1.25 4.48 20.99
C ALA A 105 2.21 4.11 22.15
N GLY A 106 2.98 3.02 22.06
CA GLY A 106 3.95 2.52 23.04
C GLY A 106 5.42 2.56 22.62
N GLY A 107 5.77 3.08 21.43
CA GLY A 107 7.14 3.09 20.93
C GLY A 107 7.87 4.42 21.12
N ALA A 108 9.18 4.40 21.40
CA ALA A 108 10.03 5.59 21.45
C ALA A 108 10.18 6.16 20.03
N ARG A 109 9.71 7.39 19.80
CA ARG A 109 9.75 8.09 18.51
C ARG A 109 11.16 8.65 18.28
N ASN A 110 12.03 7.90 17.61
CA ASN A 110 13.33 8.38 17.14
C ASN A 110 13.32 8.49 15.61
N GLY A 111 13.40 9.71 15.10
CA GLY A 111 13.25 10.05 13.67
C GLY A 111 14.42 9.66 12.75
N ALA A 112 15.46 8.97 13.22
CA ALA A 112 16.62 8.56 12.41
C ALA A 112 16.73 7.04 12.30
N ASP A 113 15.58 6.33 12.30
CA ASP A 113 15.51 4.93 12.62
C ASP A 113 15.43 4.03 11.37
N GLU A 114 16.08 2.88 11.44
CA GLU A 114 15.97 1.71 10.53
C GLU A 114 14.51 1.36 10.17
N ARG A 115 13.54 1.87 10.93
CA ARG A 115 12.09 1.65 10.81
C ARG A 115 11.45 2.31 9.58
N ASN A 116 12.03 3.40 9.07
CA ASN A 116 11.60 4.01 7.80
C ASN A 116 12.17 3.27 6.59
N HIS A 117 13.14 2.39 6.83
CA HIS A 117 13.79 1.59 5.80
C HIS A 117 12.77 0.84 4.92
N LEU A 118 11.77 0.19 5.51
CA LEU A 118 10.78 -0.59 4.76
C LEU A 118 9.87 0.29 3.87
N VAL A 119 9.59 1.53 4.29
CA VAL A 119 8.92 2.51 3.42
C VAL A 119 9.80 2.85 2.23
N HIS A 120 11.11 3.05 2.44
CA HIS A 120 12.05 3.29 1.34
C HIS A 120 12.16 2.10 0.38
N ARG A 121 12.05 0.85 0.89
CA ARG A 121 11.99 -0.34 0.02
C ARG A 121 10.75 -0.37 -0.87
N LEU A 122 9.60 0.05 -0.33
CA LEU A 122 8.40 0.23 -1.16
C LEU A 122 8.65 1.29 -2.24
N LEU A 123 9.21 2.43 -1.88
CA LEU A 123 9.52 3.51 -2.83
C LEU A 123 10.54 3.06 -3.89
N GLU A 124 11.51 2.21 -3.55
CA GLU A 124 12.44 1.61 -4.51
C GLU A 124 11.70 0.73 -5.54
N VAL A 125 10.71 -0.06 -5.11
CA VAL A 125 9.85 -0.80 -6.05
C VAL A 125 9.05 0.15 -6.92
N VAL A 126 8.49 1.23 -6.35
CA VAL A 126 7.79 2.28 -7.12
C VAL A 126 8.71 2.90 -8.18
N GLU A 127 9.96 3.20 -7.84
CA GLU A 127 10.96 3.74 -8.78
C GLU A 127 11.26 2.77 -9.93
N LEU A 128 11.44 1.48 -9.63
CA LEU A 128 11.74 0.44 -10.63
C LEU A 128 10.55 0.20 -11.56
N VAL A 129 9.36 0.02 -11.00
CA VAL A 129 8.14 -0.33 -11.73
C VAL A 129 7.47 0.88 -12.37
N ARG A 130 7.59 2.08 -11.79
CA ARG A 130 6.87 3.29 -12.21
C ARG A 130 5.37 3.08 -12.46
N PRO A 131 4.62 2.58 -11.45
CA PRO A 131 3.18 2.33 -11.60
C PRO A 131 2.44 3.66 -11.87
N LYS A 132 1.18 3.58 -12.34
CA LYS A 132 0.33 4.79 -12.45
C LYS A 132 0.00 5.37 -11.09
N VAL A 133 -0.18 4.50 -10.09
CA VAL A 133 -0.53 4.86 -8.71
C VAL A 133 0.37 4.11 -7.73
N ALA A 134 0.83 4.79 -6.69
CA ALA A 134 1.45 4.20 -5.51
C ALA A 134 0.52 4.41 -4.30
N LEU A 135 0.35 3.39 -3.45
CA LEU A 135 -0.46 3.47 -2.24
C LEU A 135 0.32 2.91 -1.06
N VAL A 136 0.47 3.71 -0.01
CA VAL A 136 1.09 3.28 1.25
C VAL A 136 0.06 3.35 2.37
N GLU A 137 -0.26 2.19 2.97
CA GLU A 137 -1.09 2.10 4.17
C GLU A 137 -0.20 2.06 5.40
N ASN A 138 -0.60 2.79 6.44
CA ASN A 138 0.12 2.73 7.70
C ASN A 138 -0.77 3.16 8.88
N VAL A 139 -0.25 3.11 10.10
CA VAL A 139 -0.94 3.61 11.28
C VAL A 139 -1.09 5.13 11.25
N GLU A 140 -2.17 5.67 11.83
CA GLU A 140 -2.40 7.13 11.91
C GLU A 140 -1.20 7.90 12.46
N GLY A 141 -0.40 7.28 13.35
CA GLY A 141 0.74 7.92 14.00
C GLY A 141 1.80 8.50 13.05
N ILE A 142 1.90 7.99 11.81
CA ILE A 142 2.88 8.50 10.83
C ILE A 142 2.52 9.90 10.28
N THR A 143 1.28 10.36 10.46
CA THR A 143 0.85 11.70 10.02
C THR A 143 1.16 12.79 11.04
N ARG A 144 1.59 12.40 12.25
CA ARG A 144 1.90 13.36 13.31
C ARG A 144 3.35 13.85 13.18
N PRO A 145 3.59 15.17 13.27
CA PRO A 145 4.95 15.69 13.28
C PRO A 145 5.78 15.07 14.40
N PHE A 146 7.08 14.91 14.17
CA PHE A 146 8.00 14.52 15.22
C PHE A 146 8.05 15.61 16.29
N GLN A 147 7.94 15.23 17.57
CA GLN A 147 8.24 16.13 18.67
C GLN A 147 9.76 16.31 18.73
N SER A 148 10.28 17.27 17.97
CA SER A 148 11.66 17.69 18.07
C SER A 148 11.90 18.40 19.41
N ARG A 149 13.10 18.18 20.00
CA ARG A 149 13.60 19.07 21.06
C ARG A 149 13.65 20.49 20.51
N PRO A 150 13.41 21.56 21.34
CA PRO A 150 13.27 22.95 20.87
C PRO A 150 14.43 23.56 20.07
N ARG A 151 15.51 22.82 19.81
CA ARG A 151 16.71 23.27 19.09
C ARG A 151 16.81 22.90 17.61
N ASP A 152 15.97 22.00 17.11
CA ASP A 152 16.16 21.39 15.77
C ASP A 152 14.98 21.64 14.84
N GLY A 153 14.40 22.77 14.72
CA GLY A 153 13.30 23.04 13.77
C GLY A 153 12.18 21.95 13.76
N ALA A 154 10.97 22.28 13.47
CA ALA A 154 9.89 21.29 13.34
C ALA A 154 10.23 20.34 12.18
N ARG A 155 10.41 19.03 12.47
CA ARG A 155 10.50 18.00 11.44
C ARG A 155 9.09 17.66 10.96
N ASP A 156 8.97 17.45 9.66
CA ASP A 156 7.74 16.99 9.06
C ASP A 156 7.34 15.59 9.56
N SER A 157 6.11 15.20 9.33
CA SER A 157 5.66 13.83 9.61
C SER A 157 6.26 12.86 8.59
N VAL A 158 6.35 11.55 8.97
CA VAL A 158 6.79 10.51 8.00
C VAL A 158 5.89 10.50 6.76
N ALA A 159 4.59 10.74 6.93
CA ALA A 159 3.68 10.83 5.78
C ALA A 159 4.06 11.96 4.82
N ALA A 160 4.48 13.13 5.35
CA ALA A 160 4.96 14.24 4.53
C ALA A 160 6.31 13.91 3.85
N GLU A 161 7.21 13.22 4.53
CA GLU A 161 8.48 12.74 3.95
C GLU A 161 8.22 11.77 2.78
N VAL A 162 7.27 10.83 2.94
CA VAL A 162 6.87 9.90 1.86
C VAL A 162 6.27 10.65 0.68
N VAL A 163 5.39 11.63 0.93
CA VAL A 163 4.83 12.47 -0.15
C VAL A 163 5.94 13.23 -0.87
N GLN A 164 6.94 13.75 -0.16
CA GLN A 164 8.06 14.43 -0.80
C GLN A 164 8.90 13.46 -1.64
N ALA A 165 9.19 12.26 -1.13
CA ALA A 165 9.92 11.24 -1.88
C ALA A 165 9.15 10.79 -3.15
N LEU A 166 7.82 10.68 -3.07
CA LEU A 166 6.99 10.42 -4.25
C LEU A 166 7.09 11.57 -5.28
N LYS A 167 7.12 12.83 -4.84
CA LYS A 167 7.32 13.98 -5.74
C LYS A 167 8.68 13.93 -6.43
N ASP A 168 9.73 13.58 -5.71
CA ASP A 168 11.08 13.45 -6.27
C ASP A 168 11.16 12.32 -7.33
N LEU A 169 10.25 11.32 -7.25
CA LEU A 169 10.09 10.25 -8.23
C LEU A 169 9.14 10.61 -9.40
N GLY A 170 8.56 11.81 -9.44
CA GLY A 170 7.65 12.27 -10.50
C GLY A 170 6.20 11.84 -10.28
N TYR A 171 5.72 11.93 -9.03
CA TYR A 171 4.33 11.68 -8.65
C TYR A 171 3.75 12.91 -7.93
N LYS A 172 2.51 13.23 -8.20
CA LYS A 172 1.69 14.07 -7.31
C LYS A 172 1.33 13.24 -6.09
N GLY A 173 1.49 13.74 -4.87
CA GLY A 173 1.26 12.98 -3.64
C GLY A 173 0.36 13.69 -2.65
N ALA A 174 -0.53 12.94 -1.99
CA ALA A 174 -1.35 13.40 -0.87
C ALA A 174 -1.49 12.29 0.18
N PHE A 175 -1.87 12.65 1.41
CA PHE A 175 -2.23 11.68 2.43
C PHE A 175 -3.46 12.12 3.22
N GLY A 176 -4.15 11.13 3.80
CA GLY A 176 -5.32 11.34 4.65
C GLY A 176 -5.55 10.15 5.57
N ILE A 177 -6.59 10.25 6.40
CA ILE A 177 -6.98 9.18 7.32
C ILE A 177 -8.26 8.53 6.81
N ALA A 178 -8.26 7.19 6.74
CA ALA A 178 -9.44 6.36 6.54
C ALA A 178 -9.74 5.57 7.82
N ASP A 179 -11.03 5.48 8.18
CA ASP A 179 -11.48 4.66 9.31
C ASP A 179 -12.43 3.56 8.79
N ALA A 180 -12.04 2.30 9.00
CA ALA A 180 -12.82 1.16 8.52
C ALA A 180 -14.26 1.14 9.07
N SER A 181 -14.49 1.66 10.29
CA SER A 181 -15.83 1.75 10.87
C SER A 181 -16.79 2.60 10.05
N GLN A 182 -16.28 3.57 9.32
CA GLN A 182 -17.08 4.43 8.43
C GLN A 182 -17.60 3.70 7.18
N PHE A 183 -17.08 2.51 6.90
CA PHE A 183 -17.46 1.67 5.76
C PHE A 183 -18.22 0.38 6.20
N GLY A 184 -18.78 0.40 7.41
CA GLY A 184 -19.60 -0.71 7.92
C GLY A 184 -18.82 -1.85 8.59
N VAL A 185 -17.50 -1.76 8.68
CA VAL A 185 -16.70 -2.71 9.44
C VAL A 185 -16.91 -2.48 10.94
N PRO A 186 -17.26 -3.49 11.75
CA PRO A 186 -17.53 -3.34 13.19
C PRO A 186 -16.22 -3.19 14.00
N GLN A 187 -15.32 -2.36 13.52
CA GLN A 187 -14.03 -2.08 14.14
C GLN A 187 -13.62 -0.63 13.86
N VAL A 188 -13.32 0.14 14.89
CA VAL A 188 -12.63 1.42 14.77
C VAL A 188 -11.17 1.13 14.40
N ARG A 189 -10.83 1.33 13.12
CA ARG A 189 -9.49 1.09 12.58
C ARG A 189 -9.08 2.25 11.69
N ARG A 190 -8.44 3.24 12.31
CA ARG A 190 -7.93 4.42 11.63
C ARG A 190 -6.56 4.14 11.02
N ARG A 191 -6.43 4.45 9.74
CA ARG A 191 -5.19 4.27 8.98
C ARG A 191 -4.85 5.50 8.17
N ALA A 192 -3.57 5.82 8.16
CA ALA A 192 -3.03 6.76 7.21
C ALA A 192 -2.94 6.07 5.85
N ILE A 193 -3.48 6.71 4.84
CA ILE A 193 -3.34 6.32 3.44
C ILE A 193 -2.56 7.43 2.74
N ILE A 194 -1.46 7.06 2.09
CA ILE A 194 -0.68 7.97 1.26
C ILE A 194 -0.85 7.51 -0.18
N VAL A 195 -1.22 8.42 -1.06
CA VAL A 195 -1.46 8.14 -2.48
C VAL A 195 -0.51 8.98 -3.32
N GLY A 196 0.22 8.32 -4.22
CA GLY A 196 0.98 8.96 -5.28
C GLY A 196 0.34 8.67 -6.63
N VAL A 197 0.06 9.71 -7.42
CA VAL A 197 -0.41 9.59 -8.80
C VAL A 197 0.70 10.10 -9.72
N ARG A 198 1.15 9.27 -10.67
CA ARG A 198 2.23 9.62 -11.58
C ARG A 198 1.86 10.88 -12.40
N ASP A 199 2.83 11.76 -12.64
CA ASP A 199 2.59 13.12 -13.18
C ASP A 199 1.92 13.13 -14.56
N ASP A 200 2.12 12.07 -15.37
CA ASP A 200 1.49 11.90 -16.69
C ASP A 200 0.05 11.36 -16.64
N VAL A 201 -0.43 10.99 -15.46
CA VAL A 201 -1.82 10.53 -15.26
C VAL A 201 -2.71 11.73 -14.97
N ASP A 202 -3.79 11.86 -15.74
CA ASP A 202 -4.79 12.94 -15.57
C ASP A 202 -5.73 12.63 -14.39
N ALA A 203 -5.15 12.70 -13.18
CA ALA A 203 -5.86 12.58 -11.91
C ALA A 203 -5.08 13.30 -10.81
N ALA A 204 -5.77 13.68 -9.74
CA ALA A 204 -5.15 14.24 -8.55
C ALA A 204 -5.23 13.23 -7.39
N PRO A 205 -4.20 13.11 -6.54
CA PRO A 205 -4.24 12.17 -5.41
C PRO A 205 -5.32 12.53 -4.38
N GLU A 206 -5.73 13.79 -4.30
CA GLU A 206 -6.84 14.26 -3.46
C GLU A 206 -8.19 13.70 -3.91
N ASP A 207 -8.33 13.34 -5.19
CA ASP A 207 -9.54 12.73 -5.71
C ASP A 207 -9.84 11.39 -5.04
N PHE A 208 -8.81 10.64 -4.66
CA PHE A 208 -8.98 9.42 -3.89
C PHE A 208 -9.75 9.67 -2.58
N PHE A 209 -9.36 10.68 -1.81
CA PHE A 209 -10.00 10.98 -0.51
C PHE A 209 -11.40 11.55 -0.69
N ARG A 210 -11.62 12.34 -1.75
CA ARG A 210 -12.93 12.86 -2.10
C ARG A 210 -13.89 11.74 -2.47
N HIS A 211 -13.48 10.84 -3.38
CA HIS A 211 -14.26 9.67 -3.75
C HIS A 211 -14.51 8.71 -2.58
N LEU A 212 -13.52 8.52 -1.70
CA LEU A 212 -13.69 7.71 -0.50
C LEU A 212 -14.83 8.25 0.38
N HIS A 213 -14.95 9.57 0.50
CA HIS A 213 -16.06 10.22 1.20
C HIS A 213 -17.40 10.01 0.47
N ASP A 214 -17.41 10.22 -0.83
CA ASP A 214 -18.65 10.15 -1.65
C ASP A 214 -19.23 8.73 -1.70
N ILE A 215 -18.38 7.72 -1.92
CA ILE A 215 -18.82 6.31 -2.00
C ILE A 215 -19.24 5.73 -0.64
N ARG A 216 -18.83 6.33 0.47
CA ARG A 216 -19.18 5.87 1.82
C ARG A 216 -20.70 5.75 1.98
N THR A 217 -21.43 6.80 1.69
CA THR A 217 -22.90 6.87 1.83
C THR A 217 -23.58 5.84 0.94
N GLU A 218 -23.14 5.72 -0.31
CA GLU A 218 -23.67 4.73 -1.25
C GLU A 218 -23.38 3.29 -0.76
N HIS A 219 -22.16 3.02 -0.30
CA HIS A 219 -21.76 1.72 0.22
C HIS A 219 -22.60 1.33 1.44
N LEU A 220 -22.76 2.21 2.42
CA LEU A 220 -23.56 1.94 3.62
C LEU A 220 -25.03 1.66 3.25
N ARG A 221 -25.62 2.45 2.35
CA ARG A 221 -26.98 2.26 1.87
C ARG A 221 -27.16 0.91 1.14
N LYS A 222 -26.23 0.55 0.26
CA LYS A 222 -26.24 -0.72 -0.48
C LYS A 222 -26.24 -1.93 0.45
N HIS A 223 -25.59 -1.84 1.60
CA HIS A 223 -25.50 -2.92 2.59
C HIS A 223 -26.50 -2.78 3.75
N GLY A 224 -27.45 -1.85 3.69
CA GLY A 224 -28.47 -1.64 4.73
C GLY A 224 -27.88 -1.17 6.06
N LEU A 225 -26.74 -0.49 6.03
CA LEU A 225 -26.06 0.00 7.21
C LEU A 225 -26.41 1.47 7.51
N PRO A 226 -26.45 1.89 8.81
CA PRO A 226 -26.77 3.27 9.18
C PRO A 226 -25.73 4.26 8.61
N GLU A 227 -26.20 5.33 7.97
CA GLU A 227 -25.38 6.40 7.41
C GLU A 227 -24.77 7.31 8.52
N ASP A 228 -25.42 7.38 9.69
CA ASP A 228 -25.14 8.31 10.79
C ASP A 228 -24.22 7.71 11.88
N ARG A 229 -23.28 6.87 11.53
CA ARG A 229 -22.27 6.45 12.52
C ARG A 229 -21.15 7.50 12.62
N PRO A 230 -20.87 7.98 13.87
CA PRO A 230 -19.83 8.97 14.14
C PRO A 230 -18.43 8.48 13.79
#